data_2b64bcacb03a2f491d23cc5d50c4140e
#
_entry.id   2b64bcacb03a2f491d23cc5d50c4140e
#
_cell.length_a   1.000
_cell.length_b   1.000
_cell.length_c   1.000
_cell.angle_alpha   90.00
_cell.angle_beta   90.00
_cell.angle_gamma   90.00
#
_symmetry.space_group_name_H-M   'P 1'
#
loop_
_entity.id
_entity.type
_entity.pdbx_description
1 polymer ?
#
loop_
_entity_poly.entity_id
_entity_poly.type
_entity_poly.pdbx_seq_one_letter_code
_entity_poly.pdbx_strand_id
1 'polypeptide(L)'
;MKPNTAAFFLILLLCGGSLAGQVVPDTVAQPVPDNRLSIYVDWQDVEYDYIDFFKTEIPWVTYALDRAICDVFILITTQATGSGGTEYELTIFGRRNYEGMNDTLSFILGKDQSEDDERRSIVRKLKLGLVRYAARTETADRLTISQETSAAAPAPAADKWDHWVFNLSANGSLDGVQLRHYNYFWSDLSADRVTEDWKLGLYAGGTYYYNLFKIDSVTTYIDSSRSYYAQTSLIRSLTAHWSAKAMAGCEYSSYGNLALQLVAGPSAEYSIFPYSEATRRELKVAYGLRYLYNRYLEETIYEKLEESLYRQTLSVSVDTKQPWGSVYTSIGGSTYFHDLSKNNVSVSSRLSLQLVRGLSFNLQGLVQLQHDQLALPKRGMTPEEILLQIKELSSQYRYYASIGLSYSFGSLFSSVVNTRFE
;
A
#
# COMPACT_ATOMS: atom_id res chain seq x y z
N MET A 1 25.24 -28.93 22.98
CA MET A 1 24.17 -29.77 22.40
C MET A 1 23.56 -29.03 21.21
N LYS A 2 23.73 -29.55 20.00
CA LYS A 2 23.14 -28.97 18.79
C LYS A 2 21.69 -29.47 18.68
N PRO A 3 20.68 -28.63 18.43
CA PRO A 3 19.36 -29.11 18.06
C PRO A 3 19.32 -29.43 16.55
N ASN A 4 18.86 -30.63 16.24
CA ASN A 4 18.58 -31.12 14.90
C ASN A 4 17.39 -30.36 14.29
N THR A 5 17.67 -29.56 13.28
CA THR A 5 16.68 -28.94 12.39
C THR A 5 16.47 -29.78 11.13
N ALA A 6 15.83 -30.96 11.28
CA ALA A 6 15.45 -31.80 10.15
C ALA A 6 14.21 -32.64 10.51
N ALA A 7 13.05 -32.02 10.66
CA ALA A 7 11.78 -32.75 10.75
C ALA A 7 10.57 -31.81 10.59
N PHE A 8 10.44 -31.12 9.45
CA PHE A 8 9.17 -30.43 9.11
C PHE A 8 8.89 -30.37 7.60
N PHE A 9 9.37 -31.36 6.85
CA PHE A 9 9.10 -31.47 5.42
C PHE A 9 8.80 -32.92 5.01
N LEU A 10 7.78 -33.55 5.63
CA LEU A 10 7.30 -34.84 5.13
C LEU A 10 5.93 -35.23 5.69
N ILE A 11 4.87 -34.48 5.38
CA ILE A 11 3.49 -35.00 5.44
C ILE A 11 2.70 -34.39 4.30
N LEU A 12 2.92 -34.81 3.08
CA LEU A 12 2.00 -34.56 1.94
C LEU A 12 2.32 -35.50 0.76
N LEU A 13 2.50 -36.77 1.04
CA LEU A 13 2.65 -37.77 -0.02
C LEU A 13 2.35 -39.16 0.54
N LEU A 14 1.09 -39.46 0.85
CA LEU A 14 0.57 -40.82 0.96
C LEU A 14 -0.96 -40.80 1.12
N CYS A 15 -1.66 -40.48 0.03
CA CYS A 15 -3.03 -40.96 -0.21
C CYS A 15 -3.17 -41.30 -1.69
N GLY A 16 -2.40 -42.30 -2.12
CA GLY A 16 -2.59 -43.01 -3.37
C GLY A 16 -3.63 -44.08 -3.17
N GLY A 17 -4.90 -43.74 -3.11
CA GLY A 17 -6.02 -44.66 -3.19
C GLY A 17 -6.56 -44.72 -4.60
N SER A 18 -6.35 -45.81 -5.31
CA SER A 18 -6.96 -46.09 -6.60
C SER A 18 -8.49 -46.20 -6.44
N LEU A 19 -9.19 -45.13 -6.73
CA LEU A 19 -10.61 -45.16 -7.04
C LEU A 19 -10.75 -45.34 -8.56
N ALA A 20 -10.86 -46.61 -8.96
CA ALA A 20 -11.42 -46.96 -10.27
C ALA A 20 -12.92 -46.58 -10.26
N GLY A 21 -13.21 -45.32 -10.48
CA GLY A 21 -14.54 -44.81 -10.74
C GLY A 21 -14.89 -45.04 -12.20
N GLN A 22 -16.02 -45.70 -12.44
CA GLN A 22 -16.62 -45.87 -13.75
C GLN A 22 -16.73 -44.49 -14.44
N VAL A 23 -16.10 -44.37 -15.59
CA VAL A 23 -16.29 -43.25 -16.50
C VAL A 23 -17.70 -43.38 -17.09
N VAL A 24 -18.64 -42.69 -16.48
CA VAL A 24 -19.90 -42.34 -17.15
C VAL A 24 -19.48 -41.31 -18.20
N PRO A 25 -19.78 -41.48 -19.48
CA PRO A 25 -19.56 -40.42 -20.44
C PRO A 25 -20.57 -39.30 -20.14
N ASP A 26 -20.20 -38.36 -19.30
CA ASP A 26 -20.86 -37.07 -19.25
C ASP A 26 -20.73 -36.45 -20.65
N THR A 27 -21.82 -36.47 -21.38
CA THR A 27 -22.02 -35.62 -22.52
C THR A 27 -22.10 -34.20 -21.92
N VAL A 28 -20.96 -33.65 -21.55
CA VAL A 28 -20.85 -32.24 -21.23
C VAL A 28 -21.28 -31.51 -22.47
N ALA A 29 -22.52 -31.02 -22.46
CA ALA A 29 -22.99 -30.08 -23.46
C ALA A 29 -21.90 -29.02 -23.57
N GLN A 30 -21.25 -28.96 -24.72
CA GLN A 30 -20.28 -27.91 -24.98
C GLN A 30 -20.99 -26.61 -24.70
N PRO A 31 -20.49 -25.75 -23.83
CA PRO A 31 -21.14 -24.49 -23.56
C PRO A 31 -21.28 -23.78 -24.91
N VAL A 32 -22.52 -23.44 -25.26
CA VAL A 32 -22.83 -22.61 -26.43
C VAL A 32 -21.85 -21.42 -26.33
N PRO A 33 -21.06 -21.14 -27.39
CA PRO A 33 -20.12 -20.04 -27.34
C PRO A 33 -20.87 -18.80 -26.90
N ASP A 34 -20.57 -18.31 -25.72
CA ASP A 34 -21.14 -17.05 -25.25
C ASP A 34 -20.52 -15.95 -26.10
N ASN A 35 -21.28 -15.48 -27.10
CA ASN A 35 -20.84 -14.49 -28.08
C ASN A 35 -20.68 -13.08 -27.47
N ARG A 36 -20.82 -13.00 -26.12
CA ARG A 36 -20.61 -11.77 -25.37
C ARG A 36 -19.11 -11.48 -25.24
N LEU A 37 -18.78 -10.19 -25.22
CA LEU A 37 -17.43 -9.70 -24.97
C LEU A 37 -16.90 -10.25 -23.64
N SER A 38 -15.77 -10.97 -23.66
CA SER A 38 -15.13 -11.45 -22.44
C SER A 38 -14.12 -10.45 -21.90
N ILE A 39 -14.26 -10.06 -20.64
CA ILE A 39 -13.36 -9.11 -19.99
C ILE A 39 -12.68 -9.75 -18.78
N TYR A 40 -11.48 -9.26 -18.49
CA TYR A 40 -10.76 -9.49 -17.23
C TYR A 40 -10.43 -8.15 -16.60
N VAL A 41 -10.82 -7.95 -15.36
CA VAL A 41 -10.48 -6.75 -14.60
C VAL A 41 -9.40 -7.10 -13.60
N ASP A 42 -8.24 -6.48 -13.75
CA ASP A 42 -7.11 -6.57 -12.83
C ASP A 42 -7.08 -5.31 -11.97
N TRP A 43 -7.33 -5.49 -10.69
CA TRP A 43 -7.48 -4.43 -9.73
C TRP A 43 -6.28 -4.42 -8.79
N GLN A 44 -5.38 -3.49 -8.99
CA GLN A 44 -4.18 -3.37 -8.16
C GLN A 44 -4.32 -2.16 -7.21
N ASP A 45 -3.95 -2.36 -5.94
CA ASP A 45 -3.94 -1.33 -4.89
C ASP A 45 -5.33 -0.85 -4.42
N VAL A 46 -6.39 -1.63 -4.58
CA VAL A 46 -7.72 -1.27 -4.07
C VAL A 46 -8.10 -2.16 -2.89
N GLU A 47 -8.64 -1.53 -1.86
CA GLU A 47 -8.97 -2.17 -0.59
C GLU A 47 -10.22 -3.07 -0.69
N TYR A 48 -11.12 -2.81 -1.66
CA TYR A 48 -12.41 -3.47 -1.78
C TYR A 48 -12.55 -4.23 -3.09
N ASP A 49 -13.11 -5.43 -3.03
CA ASP A 49 -13.45 -6.23 -4.21
C ASP A 49 -14.85 -5.86 -4.71
N TYR A 50 -14.92 -5.03 -5.74
CA TYR A 50 -16.18 -4.63 -6.38
C TYR A 50 -16.61 -5.53 -7.55
N ILE A 51 -15.98 -6.68 -7.73
CA ILE A 51 -16.22 -7.51 -8.92
C ILE A 51 -17.68 -7.94 -9.06
N ASP A 52 -18.34 -8.23 -7.96
CA ASP A 52 -19.75 -8.64 -7.98
C ASP A 52 -20.69 -7.47 -8.29
N PHE A 53 -20.33 -6.26 -7.85
CA PHE A 53 -21.00 -5.04 -8.25
C PHE A 53 -20.84 -4.80 -9.76
N PHE A 54 -19.63 -5.00 -10.32
CA PHE A 54 -19.39 -4.88 -11.75
C PHE A 54 -20.21 -5.88 -12.57
N LYS A 55 -20.28 -7.15 -12.13
CA LYS A 55 -21.10 -8.18 -12.77
C LYS A 55 -22.57 -7.80 -12.81
N THR A 56 -23.07 -7.18 -11.75
CA THR A 56 -24.47 -6.72 -11.65
C THR A 56 -24.72 -5.54 -12.57
N GLU A 57 -23.81 -4.57 -12.61
CA GLU A 57 -23.96 -3.32 -13.35
C GLU A 57 -23.61 -3.44 -14.85
N ILE A 58 -22.79 -4.43 -15.24
CA ILE A 58 -22.35 -4.66 -16.61
C ILE A 58 -22.65 -6.12 -17.03
N PRO A 59 -23.94 -6.54 -17.06
CA PRO A 59 -24.33 -7.93 -17.31
C PRO A 59 -24.18 -8.36 -18.77
N TRP A 60 -23.90 -7.44 -19.68
CA TRP A 60 -23.77 -7.69 -21.12
C TRP A 60 -22.36 -8.14 -21.54
N VAL A 61 -21.41 -8.27 -20.58
CA VAL A 61 -20.10 -8.88 -20.78
C VAL A 61 -19.99 -10.20 -20.01
N THR A 62 -18.99 -11.00 -20.34
CA THR A 62 -18.62 -12.20 -19.61
C THR A 62 -17.34 -11.97 -18.86
N TYR A 63 -17.30 -12.29 -17.57
CA TYR A 63 -16.11 -12.10 -16.73
C TYR A 63 -15.23 -13.34 -16.80
N ALA A 64 -14.06 -13.19 -17.40
CA ALA A 64 -13.05 -14.24 -17.45
C ALA A 64 -12.37 -14.36 -16.09
N LEU A 65 -12.16 -15.59 -15.63
CA LEU A 65 -11.38 -15.89 -14.43
C LEU A 65 -9.88 -15.98 -14.70
N ASP A 66 -9.49 -15.91 -15.98
CA ASP A 66 -8.10 -15.94 -16.40
C ASP A 66 -7.87 -14.87 -17.47
N ARG A 67 -6.84 -14.04 -17.23
CA ARG A 67 -6.44 -12.97 -18.14
C ARG A 67 -6.01 -13.43 -19.52
N ALA A 68 -5.58 -14.70 -19.66
CA ALA A 68 -5.11 -15.23 -20.94
C ALA A 68 -6.24 -15.47 -21.95
N ILE A 69 -7.48 -15.62 -21.47
CA ILE A 69 -8.62 -15.97 -22.31
C ILE A 69 -9.57 -14.81 -22.58
N CYS A 70 -9.36 -13.63 -21.98
CA CYS A 70 -10.23 -12.48 -22.19
C CYS A 70 -9.99 -11.81 -23.56
N ASP A 71 -11.03 -11.18 -24.08
CA ASP A 71 -10.96 -10.33 -25.27
C ASP A 71 -10.49 -8.92 -24.91
N VAL A 72 -10.78 -8.46 -23.70
CA VAL A 72 -10.35 -7.16 -23.18
C VAL A 72 -9.80 -7.34 -21.76
N PHE A 73 -8.54 -6.94 -21.59
CA PHE A 73 -7.89 -6.87 -20.27
C PHE A 73 -7.92 -5.43 -19.78
N ILE A 74 -8.39 -5.23 -18.56
CA ILE A 74 -8.51 -3.91 -17.94
C ILE A 74 -7.65 -3.90 -16.68
N LEU A 75 -6.66 -3.01 -16.65
CA LEU A 75 -5.81 -2.75 -15.50
C LEU A 75 -6.29 -1.46 -14.83
N ILE A 76 -6.72 -1.55 -13.57
CA ILE A 76 -7.10 -0.39 -12.77
C ILE A 76 -5.98 -0.09 -11.79
N THR A 77 -5.41 1.11 -11.87
CA THR A 77 -4.39 1.60 -10.96
C THR A 77 -4.83 2.88 -10.30
N THR A 78 -4.29 3.17 -9.12
CA THR A 78 -4.64 4.36 -8.35
C THR A 78 -3.41 5.17 -8.00
N GLN A 79 -3.60 6.50 -7.86
CA GLN A 79 -2.61 7.43 -7.37
C GLN A 79 -3.27 8.47 -6.48
N ALA A 80 -2.67 8.75 -5.32
CA ALA A 80 -3.14 9.82 -4.45
C ALA A 80 -2.94 11.18 -5.13
N THR A 81 -3.99 12.01 -5.13
CA THR A 81 -3.91 13.39 -5.61
C THR A 81 -3.38 14.32 -4.51
N GLY A 82 -2.86 15.46 -4.91
CA GLY A 82 -2.40 16.47 -3.97
C GLY A 82 -3.49 17.05 -3.07
N SER A 83 -4.74 16.94 -3.49
CA SER A 83 -5.91 17.39 -2.72
C SER A 83 -6.46 16.31 -1.78
N GLY A 84 -5.74 15.19 -1.59
CA GLY A 84 -6.15 14.09 -0.71
C GLY A 84 -7.22 13.18 -1.31
N GLY A 85 -7.62 13.38 -2.56
CA GLY A 85 -8.45 12.44 -3.33
C GLY A 85 -7.60 11.37 -3.99
N THR A 86 -8.25 10.55 -4.83
CA THR A 86 -7.61 9.46 -5.57
C THR A 86 -7.87 9.61 -7.07
N GLU A 87 -6.82 9.61 -7.86
CA GLU A 87 -6.91 9.44 -9.30
C GLU A 87 -6.94 7.95 -9.63
N TYR A 88 -7.91 7.56 -10.45
CA TYR A 88 -8.06 6.21 -11.00
C TYR A 88 -7.68 6.25 -12.47
N GLU A 89 -6.82 5.32 -12.87
CA GLU A 89 -6.49 5.09 -14.28
C GLU A 89 -6.91 3.67 -14.68
N LEU A 90 -7.76 3.60 -15.70
CA LEU A 90 -8.21 2.36 -16.33
C LEU A 90 -7.47 2.19 -17.64
N THR A 91 -6.43 1.37 -17.67
CA THR A 91 -5.74 1.01 -18.90
C THR A 91 -6.40 -0.22 -19.52
N ILE A 92 -6.93 -0.07 -20.70
CA ILE A 92 -7.74 -1.07 -21.42
C ILE A 92 -6.91 -1.62 -22.56
N PHE A 93 -6.65 -2.93 -22.55
CA PHE A 93 -5.90 -3.63 -23.59
C PHE A 93 -6.82 -4.57 -24.38
N GLY A 94 -6.98 -4.30 -25.66
CA GLY A 94 -7.61 -5.24 -26.58
C GLY A 94 -6.71 -6.46 -26.81
N ARG A 95 -7.31 -7.64 -26.79
CA ARG A 95 -6.62 -8.92 -27.01
C ARG A 95 -7.36 -9.74 -28.07
N ARG A 96 -6.72 -10.78 -28.58
CA ARG A 96 -7.34 -11.68 -29.57
C ARG A 96 -7.84 -10.89 -30.80
N ASN A 97 -9.16 -10.86 -31.03
CA ASN A 97 -9.77 -10.14 -32.14
C ASN A 97 -9.70 -8.62 -32.01
N TYR A 98 -9.31 -8.11 -30.85
CA TYR A 98 -9.21 -6.68 -30.54
C TYR A 98 -7.77 -6.23 -30.30
N GLU A 99 -6.78 -7.03 -30.72
CA GLU A 99 -5.37 -6.69 -30.57
C GLU A 99 -5.03 -5.33 -31.17
N GLY A 100 -4.29 -4.50 -30.42
CA GLY A 100 -3.95 -3.13 -30.83
C GLY A 100 -5.04 -2.08 -30.53
N MET A 101 -6.24 -2.48 -30.12
CA MET A 101 -7.29 -1.56 -29.67
C MET A 101 -7.08 -1.24 -28.19
N ASN A 102 -6.11 -0.38 -27.87
CA ASN A 102 -5.86 0.03 -26.49
C ASN A 102 -6.48 1.40 -26.21
N ASP A 103 -6.78 1.65 -24.94
CA ASP A 103 -7.31 2.93 -24.47
C ASP A 103 -6.91 3.15 -23.01
N THR A 104 -6.93 4.42 -22.56
CA THR A 104 -6.70 4.77 -21.16
C THR A 104 -7.73 5.83 -20.77
N LEU A 105 -8.45 5.56 -19.69
CA LEU A 105 -9.44 6.48 -19.12
C LEU A 105 -9.03 6.80 -17.69
N SER A 106 -9.06 8.07 -17.33
CA SER A 106 -8.82 8.48 -15.94
C SER A 106 -9.99 9.28 -15.38
N PHE A 107 -10.07 9.34 -14.06
CA PHE A 107 -10.95 10.22 -13.31
C PHE A 107 -10.43 10.40 -11.89
N ILE A 108 -10.85 11.48 -11.26
CA ILE A 108 -10.45 11.82 -9.90
C ILE A 108 -11.69 11.73 -9.00
N LEU A 109 -11.54 11.07 -7.86
CA LEU A 109 -12.48 11.08 -6.77
C LEU A 109 -11.98 11.98 -5.65
N GLY A 110 -12.86 12.86 -5.16
CA GLY A 110 -12.59 13.65 -3.97
C GLY A 110 -12.51 12.79 -2.71
N LYS A 111 -11.86 13.31 -1.68
CA LYS A 111 -11.68 12.59 -0.41
C LYS A 111 -12.98 12.34 0.36
N ASP A 112 -13.99 13.17 0.12
CA ASP A 112 -15.30 13.15 0.78
C ASP A 112 -16.31 12.22 0.12
N GLN A 113 -15.90 11.52 -0.94
CA GLN A 113 -16.78 10.60 -1.66
C GLN A 113 -16.85 9.25 -0.96
N SER A 114 -18.04 8.66 -1.01
CA SER A 114 -18.32 7.35 -0.42
C SER A 114 -17.81 6.20 -1.31
N GLU A 115 -17.69 5.01 -0.75
CA GLU A 115 -17.41 3.78 -1.51
C GLU A 115 -18.44 3.55 -2.64
N ASP A 116 -19.69 3.96 -2.44
CA ASP A 116 -20.72 3.86 -3.47
C ASP A 116 -20.45 4.80 -4.66
N ASP A 117 -19.96 6.02 -4.37
CA ASP A 117 -19.55 6.97 -5.41
C ASP A 117 -18.34 6.43 -6.19
N GLU A 118 -17.40 5.80 -5.48
CA GLU A 118 -16.22 5.15 -6.05
C GLU A 118 -16.62 4.05 -7.04
N ARG A 119 -17.30 3.01 -6.57
CA ARG A 119 -17.68 1.86 -7.40
C ARG A 119 -18.56 2.26 -8.59
N ARG A 120 -19.47 3.25 -8.42
CA ARG A 120 -20.31 3.78 -9.50
C ARG A 120 -19.50 4.55 -10.54
N SER A 121 -18.52 5.33 -10.10
CA SER A 121 -17.63 6.08 -10.99
C SER A 121 -16.78 5.16 -11.85
N ILE A 122 -16.24 4.10 -11.24
CA ILE A 122 -15.49 3.07 -11.94
C ILE A 122 -16.36 2.35 -12.97
N VAL A 123 -17.58 1.90 -12.58
CA VAL A 123 -18.53 1.26 -13.51
C VAL A 123 -18.86 2.17 -14.68
N ARG A 124 -19.08 3.46 -14.43
CA ARG A 124 -19.35 4.44 -15.48
C ARG A 124 -18.20 4.51 -16.50
N LYS A 125 -16.96 4.53 -16.00
CA LYS A 125 -15.77 4.55 -16.86
C LYS A 125 -15.54 3.21 -17.56
N LEU A 126 -15.78 2.08 -16.89
CA LEU A 126 -15.75 0.75 -17.51
C LEU A 126 -16.76 0.64 -18.65
N LYS A 127 -18.02 1.03 -18.42
CA LYS A 127 -19.06 1.05 -19.46
C LYS A 127 -18.59 1.88 -20.66
N LEU A 128 -18.08 3.09 -20.43
CA LEU A 128 -17.60 3.97 -21.49
C LEU A 128 -16.44 3.36 -22.29
N GLY A 129 -15.42 2.82 -21.62
CA GLY A 129 -14.28 2.20 -22.27
C GLY A 129 -14.62 0.93 -23.07
N LEU A 130 -15.62 0.18 -22.61
CA LEU A 130 -16.05 -1.06 -23.23
C LEU A 130 -16.96 -0.86 -24.46
N VAL A 131 -17.59 0.29 -24.63
CA VAL A 131 -18.51 0.57 -25.76
C VAL A 131 -17.86 0.28 -27.12
N ARG A 132 -16.62 0.73 -27.34
CA ARG A 132 -15.92 0.55 -28.62
C ARG A 132 -15.66 -0.92 -28.98
N TYR A 133 -15.56 -1.79 -27.99
CA TYR A 133 -15.41 -3.25 -28.16
C TYR A 133 -16.78 -3.90 -28.36
N ALA A 134 -17.76 -3.55 -27.54
CA ALA A 134 -19.12 -4.05 -27.61
C ALA A 134 -19.79 -3.67 -28.94
N ALA A 135 -19.48 -2.51 -29.52
CA ALA A 135 -19.95 -2.08 -30.84
C ALA A 135 -19.53 -3.01 -31.99
N ARG A 136 -18.64 -3.96 -31.76
CA ARG A 136 -18.19 -4.97 -32.72
C ARG A 136 -18.74 -6.37 -32.43
N THR A 137 -19.64 -6.50 -31.48
CA THR A 137 -20.32 -7.74 -31.09
C THR A 137 -21.78 -7.66 -31.43
N GLU A 138 -22.51 -8.77 -31.32
CA GLU A 138 -23.96 -8.81 -31.47
C GLU A 138 -24.72 -7.97 -30.41
N THR A 139 -24.02 -7.52 -29.37
CA THR A 139 -24.57 -6.64 -28.33
C THR A 139 -24.75 -5.20 -28.84
N ALA A 140 -24.10 -4.82 -29.96
CA ALA A 140 -24.11 -3.46 -30.50
C ALA A 140 -25.54 -2.89 -30.67
N ASP A 141 -26.44 -3.68 -31.27
CA ASP A 141 -27.80 -3.24 -31.56
C ASP A 141 -28.69 -3.06 -30.31
N ARG A 142 -28.21 -3.55 -29.16
CA ARG A 142 -28.89 -3.46 -27.86
C ARG A 142 -28.34 -2.38 -26.96
N LEU A 143 -27.20 -1.74 -27.34
CA LEU A 143 -26.59 -0.68 -26.56
C LEU A 143 -27.24 0.66 -26.91
N THR A 144 -27.73 1.34 -25.87
CA THR A 144 -28.21 2.72 -25.98
C THR A 144 -27.26 3.62 -25.24
N ILE A 145 -26.67 4.59 -25.93
CA ILE A 145 -25.81 5.62 -25.32
C ILE A 145 -26.69 6.87 -25.18
N SER A 146 -26.95 7.30 -23.96
CA SER A 146 -27.69 8.53 -23.66
C SER A 146 -26.77 9.49 -22.91
N GLN A 147 -26.82 10.76 -23.29
CA GLN A 147 -26.23 11.84 -22.53
C GLN A 147 -27.30 12.44 -21.63
N GLU A 148 -27.12 12.38 -20.31
CA GLU A 148 -27.98 13.18 -19.44
C GLU A 148 -27.73 14.65 -19.77
N THR A 149 -28.80 15.33 -20.18
CA THR A 149 -28.79 16.79 -20.36
C THR A 149 -28.77 17.41 -18.96
N SER A 150 -27.63 17.42 -18.33
CA SER A 150 -27.44 18.14 -17.07
C SER A 150 -27.69 19.63 -17.36
N ALA A 151 -28.53 20.26 -16.56
CA ALA A 151 -28.50 21.72 -16.45
C ALA A 151 -27.06 22.18 -16.35
N ALA A 152 -26.69 23.21 -17.14
CA ALA A 152 -25.35 23.70 -17.35
C ALA A 152 -24.44 23.44 -16.13
N ALA A 153 -23.34 22.70 -16.37
CA ALA A 153 -22.37 22.43 -15.30
C ALA A 153 -22.11 23.74 -14.56
N PRO A 154 -22.27 23.81 -13.25
CA PRO A 154 -22.00 25.03 -12.51
C PRO A 154 -20.57 25.45 -12.89
N ALA A 155 -20.39 26.74 -13.18
CA ALA A 155 -19.07 27.29 -13.46
C ALA A 155 -18.12 26.81 -12.36
N PRO A 156 -16.86 26.42 -12.69
CA PRO A 156 -15.92 25.90 -11.71
C PRO A 156 -15.93 26.84 -10.50
N ALA A 157 -16.40 26.34 -9.35
CA ALA A 157 -16.42 27.15 -8.14
C ALA A 157 -14.97 27.59 -7.88
N ALA A 158 -14.74 28.88 -7.73
CA ALA A 158 -13.42 29.37 -7.41
C ALA A 158 -12.93 28.65 -6.15
N ASP A 159 -11.78 28.00 -6.24
CA ASP A 159 -11.18 27.32 -5.11
C ASP A 159 -10.82 28.36 -4.02
N LYS A 160 -11.65 28.41 -2.98
CA LYS A 160 -11.47 29.35 -1.86
C LYS A 160 -10.27 28.99 -0.98
N TRP A 161 -9.77 27.77 -1.09
CA TRP A 161 -8.71 27.23 -0.26
C TRP A 161 -7.34 27.26 -0.95
N ASP A 162 -7.26 27.72 -2.19
CA ASP A 162 -6.02 27.82 -2.97
C ASP A 162 -5.19 26.52 -2.90
N HIS A 163 -5.82 25.41 -3.25
CA HIS A 163 -5.25 24.04 -3.23
C HIS A 163 -4.88 23.49 -1.84
N TRP A 164 -5.30 24.14 -0.75
CA TRP A 164 -5.10 23.60 0.58
C TRP A 164 -6.15 22.54 0.93
N VAL A 165 -5.68 21.42 1.48
CA VAL A 165 -6.53 20.36 2.06
C VAL A 165 -6.07 20.09 3.47
N PHE A 166 -7.02 20.11 4.41
CA PHE A 166 -6.79 19.86 5.82
C PHE A 166 -7.46 18.56 6.24
N ASN A 167 -6.75 17.77 7.03
CA ASN A 167 -7.27 16.55 7.63
C ASN A 167 -6.99 16.55 9.10
N LEU A 168 -8.00 16.14 9.89
CA LEU A 168 -7.90 15.88 11.31
C LEU A 168 -8.48 14.50 11.58
N SER A 169 -7.71 13.61 12.17
CA SER A 169 -8.16 12.31 12.61
C SER A 169 -7.88 12.09 14.08
N ALA A 170 -8.77 11.38 14.77
CA ALA A 170 -8.58 10.92 16.12
C ALA A 170 -9.18 9.51 16.23
N ASN A 171 -8.40 8.57 16.69
CA ASN A 171 -8.76 7.16 16.70
C ASN A 171 -8.38 6.53 18.05
N GLY A 172 -9.07 5.44 18.40
CA GLY A 172 -8.76 4.67 19.58
C GLY A 172 -9.03 3.19 19.35
N SER A 173 -8.13 2.35 19.83
CA SER A 173 -8.31 0.89 19.87
C SER A 173 -8.24 0.42 21.32
N LEU A 174 -9.22 -0.33 21.74
CA LEU A 174 -9.34 -0.88 23.09
C LEU A 174 -9.42 -2.40 22.97
N ASP A 175 -8.47 -3.11 23.53
CA ASP A 175 -8.46 -4.57 23.63
C ASP A 175 -8.29 -4.96 25.09
N GLY A 176 -9.08 -5.89 25.59
CA GLY A 176 -9.01 -6.27 26.97
C GLY A 176 -9.47 -7.70 27.24
N VAL A 177 -8.71 -8.36 28.08
CA VAL A 177 -9.08 -9.61 28.76
C VAL A 177 -8.89 -9.42 30.27
N GLN A 178 -9.37 -10.34 31.09
CA GLN A 178 -9.34 -10.22 32.56
C GLN A 178 -7.96 -9.81 33.14
N LEU A 179 -6.87 -10.28 32.55
CA LEU A 179 -5.50 -10.08 33.04
C LEU A 179 -4.69 -9.04 32.22
N ARG A 180 -5.22 -8.56 31.11
CA ARG A 180 -4.52 -7.63 30.23
C ARG A 180 -5.48 -6.63 29.63
N HIS A 181 -5.11 -5.35 29.66
CA HIS A 181 -5.76 -4.29 28.91
C HIS A 181 -4.71 -3.61 28.05
N TYR A 182 -5.01 -3.44 26.76
CA TYR A 182 -4.19 -2.76 25.79
C TYR A 182 -5.02 -1.65 25.16
N ASN A 183 -4.66 -0.39 25.43
CA ASN A 183 -5.35 0.77 24.89
C ASN A 183 -4.35 1.57 24.04
N TYR A 184 -4.77 1.90 22.85
CA TYR A 184 -3.98 2.67 21.91
C TYR A 184 -4.80 3.81 21.34
N PHE A 185 -4.32 5.04 21.49
CA PHE A 185 -4.95 6.24 20.97
C PHE A 185 -3.97 6.94 20.04
N TRP A 186 -4.47 7.42 18.88
CA TRP A 186 -3.66 8.21 17.98
C TRP A 186 -4.49 9.31 17.33
N SER A 187 -3.83 10.42 17.04
CA SER A 187 -4.40 11.57 16.36
C SER A 187 -3.41 12.16 15.38
N ASP A 188 -3.93 12.61 14.25
CA ASP A 188 -3.13 13.19 13.17
C ASP A 188 -3.82 14.43 12.63
N LEU A 189 -3.03 15.45 12.37
CA LEU A 189 -3.41 16.66 11.67
C LEU A 189 -2.50 16.79 10.45
N SER A 190 -3.08 16.96 9.27
CA SER A 190 -2.33 17.31 8.08
C SER A 190 -2.91 18.53 7.39
N ALA A 191 -2.04 19.29 6.74
CA ALA A 191 -2.39 20.36 5.83
C ALA A 191 -1.47 20.26 4.61
N ASP A 192 -2.05 19.98 3.46
CA ASP A 192 -1.34 19.75 2.22
C ASP A 192 -1.76 20.81 1.18
N ARG A 193 -0.79 21.39 0.50
CA ARG A 193 -1.01 22.24 -0.66
C ARG A 193 -0.18 21.71 -1.82
N VAL A 194 -0.86 21.31 -2.89
CA VAL A 194 -0.19 20.73 -4.06
C VAL A 194 -0.60 21.48 -5.31
N THR A 195 0.39 21.94 -6.05
CA THR A 195 0.28 22.55 -7.37
C THR A 195 1.19 21.78 -8.33
N GLU A 196 1.18 22.11 -9.60
CA GLU A 196 2.08 21.46 -10.58
C GLU A 196 3.56 21.65 -10.21
N ASP A 197 3.91 22.80 -9.66
CA ASP A 197 5.29 23.16 -9.34
C ASP A 197 5.71 22.84 -7.92
N TRP A 198 4.78 22.89 -6.95
CA TRP A 198 5.08 22.86 -5.52
C TRP A 198 4.17 21.91 -4.76
N LYS A 199 4.78 21.19 -3.82
CA LYS A 199 4.05 20.45 -2.81
C LYS A 199 4.54 20.87 -1.43
N LEU A 200 3.65 21.47 -0.62
CA LEU A 200 3.88 21.83 0.77
C LEU A 200 3.03 20.92 1.65
N GLY A 201 3.66 20.25 2.60
CA GLY A 201 2.99 19.41 3.59
C GLY A 201 3.34 19.83 5.00
N LEU A 202 2.33 19.93 5.86
CA LEU A 202 2.43 20.15 7.29
C LEU A 202 1.75 18.99 7.98
N TYR A 203 2.44 18.30 8.88
CA TYR A 203 1.95 17.13 9.57
C TYR A 203 2.25 17.26 11.06
N ALA A 204 1.29 16.93 11.90
CA ALA A 204 1.49 16.84 13.34
C ALA A 204 0.61 15.72 13.88
N GLY A 205 1.09 15.03 14.90
CA GLY A 205 0.31 13.95 15.47
C GLY A 205 0.88 13.45 16.78
N GLY A 206 0.19 12.49 17.36
CA GLY A 206 0.64 11.86 18.59
C GLY A 206 -0.02 10.52 18.83
N THR A 207 0.70 9.71 19.58
CA THR A 207 0.25 8.38 20.02
C THR A 207 0.33 8.27 21.54
N TYR A 208 -0.59 7.54 22.12
CA TYR A 208 -0.60 7.19 23.52
C TYR A 208 -0.95 5.71 23.67
N TYR A 209 -0.01 4.95 24.21
CA TYR A 209 -0.20 3.55 24.58
C TYR A 209 -0.38 3.46 26.11
N TYR A 210 -1.35 2.68 26.54
CA TYR A 210 -1.56 2.33 27.93
C TYR A 210 -1.82 0.85 28.05
N ASN A 211 -0.90 0.17 28.73
CA ASN A 211 -0.95 -1.28 28.92
C ASN A 211 -1.03 -1.59 30.40
N LEU A 212 -1.98 -2.43 30.76
CA LEU A 212 -2.14 -2.95 32.12
C LEU A 212 -2.03 -4.48 32.05
N PHE A 213 -1.13 -5.03 32.87
CA PHE A 213 -0.94 -6.46 33.01
C PHE A 213 -1.09 -6.86 34.46
N LYS A 214 -2.02 -7.78 34.77
CA LYS A 214 -2.14 -8.42 36.05
C LYS A 214 -1.36 -9.71 36.05
N ILE A 215 -0.23 -9.75 36.77
CA ILE A 215 0.65 -10.93 36.84
C ILE A 215 0.01 -11.96 37.78
N ASP A 216 -0.52 -11.48 38.89
CA ASP A 216 -1.27 -12.28 39.87
C ASP A 216 -2.36 -11.42 40.56
N SER A 217 -2.96 -11.93 41.65
CA SER A 217 -4.02 -11.25 42.39
C SER A 217 -3.57 -9.97 43.10
N VAL A 218 -2.27 -9.77 43.28
CA VAL A 218 -1.66 -8.67 44.04
C VAL A 218 -0.83 -7.76 43.13
N THR A 219 -0.14 -8.36 42.14
CA THR A 219 0.84 -7.65 41.28
C THR A 219 0.19 -7.19 39.99
N THR A 220 0.13 -5.88 39.79
CA THR A 220 -0.31 -5.23 38.57
C THR A 220 0.83 -4.40 38.01
N TYR A 221 1.15 -4.60 36.73
CA TYR A 221 2.11 -3.80 36.01
C TYR A 221 1.37 -2.84 35.08
N ILE A 222 1.70 -1.56 35.14
CA ILE A 222 1.14 -0.53 34.26
C ILE A 222 2.28 0.11 33.49
N ASP A 223 2.14 0.14 32.20
CA ASP A 223 3.05 0.84 31.29
C ASP A 223 2.31 1.85 30.44
N SER A 224 2.97 2.97 30.16
CA SER A 224 2.48 3.93 29.18
C SER A 224 3.60 4.54 28.38
N SER A 225 3.41 4.60 27.08
CA SER A 225 4.32 5.31 26.19
C SER A 225 3.59 6.38 25.38
N ARG A 226 4.32 7.42 25.04
CA ARG A 226 3.81 8.59 24.31
C ARG A 226 4.79 8.99 23.24
N SER A 227 4.27 9.34 22.08
CA SER A 227 5.07 10.07 21.09
C SER A 227 4.26 11.19 20.47
N TYR A 228 4.94 12.27 20.13
CA TYR A 228 4.40 13.45 19.46
C TYR A 228 5.37 13.87 18.38
N TYR A 229 4.84 14.26 17.24
CA TYR A 229 5.67 14.77 16.17
C TYR A 229 5.01 15.95 15.46
N ALA A 230 5.84 16.81 14.90
CA ALA A 230 5.43 17.79 13.92
C ALA A 230 6.49 17.87 12.83
N GLN A 231 6.06 17.91 11.58
CA GLN A 231 6.94 17.91 10.41
C GLN A 231 6.38 18.80 9.33
N THR A 232 7.27 19.48 8.63
CA THR A 232 6.97 20.21 7.40
C THR A 232 7.87 19.74 6.28
N SER A 233 7.36 19.76 5.06
CA SER A 233 8.15 19.49 3.87
C SER A 233 7.71 20.39 2.72
N LEU A 234 8.70 20.93 2.01
CA LEU A 234 8.52 21.71 0.80
C LEU A 234 9.22 20.99 -0.34
N ILE A 235 8.47 20.61 -1.37
CA ILE A 235 8.99 19.94 -2.56
C ILE A 235 8.80 20.88 -3.76
N ARG A 236 9.83 21.03 -4.55
CA ARG A 236 9.82 21.75 -5.83
C ARG A 236 9.98 20.76 -6.97
N SER A 237 9.04 20.76 -7.91
CA SER A 237 9.20 20.11 -9.21
C SER A 237 10.17 20.92 -10.07
N LEU A 238 11.31 20.33 -10.40
CA LEU A 238 12.35 21.02 -11.19
C LEU A 238 12.22 20.71 -12.67
N THR A 239 11.97 19.45 -13.00
CA THR A 239 11.76 18.95 -14.35
C THR A 239 10.83 17.73 -14.31
N ALA A 240 10.55 17.12 -15.47
CA ALA A 240 9.82 15.84 -15.54
C ALA A 240 10.50 14.68 -14.77
N HIS A 241 11.79 14.82 -14.41
CA HIS A 241 12.60 13.78 -13.78
C HIS A 241 13.23 14.20 -12.45
N TRP A 242 13.38 15.50 -12.18
CA TRP A 242 14.07 16.01 -10.99
C TRP A 242 13.12 16.72 -10.06
N SER A 243 13.24 16.46 -8.78
CA SER A 243 12.64 17.24 -7.70
C SER A 243 13.62 17.51 -6.56
N ALA A 244 13.40 18.62 -5.86
CA ALA A 244 14.14 18.99 -4.67
C ALA A 244 13.18 19.11 -3.49
N LYS A 245 13.63 18.68 -2.31
CA LYS A 245 12.85 18.71 -1.07
C LYS A 245 13.65 19.38 0.02
N ALA A 246 13.04 20.27 0.77
CA ALA A 246 13.47 20.70 2.09
C ALA A 246 12.49 20.16 3.14
N MET A 247 12.99 19.72 4.26
CA MET A 247 12.16 19.27 5.39
C MET A 247 12.68 19.81 6.70
N ALA A 248 11.77 19.98 7.67
CA ALA A 248 12.08 20.21 9.07
C ALA A 248 11.02 19.51 9.93
N GLY A 249 11.40 19.10 11.14
CA GLY A 249 10.48 18.47 12.06
C GLY A 249 11.01 18.40 13.48
N CYS A 250 10.12 18.07 14.40
CA CYS A 250 10.44 17.76 15.77
C CYS A 250 9.68 16.53 16.25
N GLU A 251 10.27 15.81 17.18
CA GLU A 251 9.70 14.59 17.74
C GLU A 251 10.00 14.51 19.24
N TYR A 252 9.05 13.97 19.99
CA TYR A 252 9.18 13.45 21.34
C TYR A 252 8.78 11.98 21.33
N SER A 253 9.54 11.12 21.97
CA SER A 253 9.21 9.69 22.10
C SER A 253 9.71 9.11 23.41
N SER A 254 8.81 8.72 24.29
CA SER A 254 9.22 8.02 25.52
C SER A 254 9.73 6.61 25.23
N TYR A 255 9.19 5.94 24.21
CA TYR A 255 9.67 4.64 23.76
C TYR A 255 11.11 4.70 23.22
N GLY A 256 11.38 5.70 22.37
CA GLY A 256 12.67 5.92 21.72
C GLY A 256 13.68 6.72 22.56
N ASN A 257 13.41 6.95 23.88
CA ASN A 257 14.28 7.74 24.77
C ASN A 257 14.54 9.18 24.28
N LEU A 258 13.63 9.78 23.53
CA LEU A 258 13.76 11.12 22.96
C LEU A 258 12.92 12.14 23.73
N ALA A 259 13.56 13.03 24.48
CA ALA A 259 12.90 14.21 25.07
C ALA A 259 12.62 15.28 24.01
N LEU A 260 13.48 15.39 23.02
CA LEU A 260 13.32 16.23 21.83
C LEU A 260 14.29 15.79 20.76
N GLN A 261 13.77 15.55 19.57
CA GLN A 261 14.58 15.50 18.35
C GLN A 261 14.17 16.66 17.46
N LEU A 262 15.11 17.42 16.96
CA LEU A 262 14.93 18.36 15.87
C LEU A 262 15.63 17.79 14.64
N VAL A 263 14.97 17.83 13.51
CA VAL A 263 15.55 17.38 12.24
C VAL A 263 15.28 18.40 11.15
N ALA A 264 16.28 18.69 10.33
CA ALA A 264 16.10 19.53 9.14
C ALA A 264 17.11 19.14 8.06
N GLY A 265 16.73 19.35 6.81
CA GLY A 265 17.68 19.17 5.73
C GLY A 265 17.08 19.06 4.33
N PRO A 266 17.94 19.20 3.30
CA PRO A 266 17.58 19.07 1.90
C PRO A 266 17.63 17.62 1.42
N SER A 267 16.92 17.35 0.31
CA SER A 267 17.06 16.15 -0.51
C SER A 267 16.89 16.48 -1.98
N ALA A 268 17.48 15.68 -2.83
CA ALA A 268 17.23 15.66 -4.26
C ALA A 268 16.74 14.26 -4.67
N GLU A 269 15.83 14.21 -5.61
CA GLU A 269 15.28 12.99 -6.17
C GLU A 269 15.35 13.04 -7.69
N TYR A 270 15.75 11.93 -8.29
CA TYR A 270 15.73 11.70 -9.72
C TYR A 270 14.86 10.50 -10.05
N SER A 271 13.85 10.69 -10.88
CA SER A 271 13.05 9.60 -11.44
C SER A 271 13.53 9.28 -12.84
N ILE A 272 13.85 8.00 -13.09
CA ILE A 272 14.30 7.52 -14.42
C ILE A 272 13.15 7.61 -15.42
N PHE A 273 11.93 7.31 -14.98
CA PHE A 273 10.73 7.56 -15.78
C PHE A 273 10.15 8.93 -15.45
N PRO A 274 9.53 9.63 -16.42
CA PRO A 274 8.83 10.88 -16.12
C PRO A 274 7.77 10.69 -15.03
N TYR A 275 7.58 11.69 -14.17
CA TYR A 275 6.55 11.63 -13.11
C TYR A 275 5.12 11.44 -13.66
N SER A 276 4.87 11.79 -14.91
CA SER A 276 3.58 11.52 -15.59
C SER A 276 3.28 10.05 -15.82
N GLU A 277 4.27 9.16 -15.68
CA GLU A 277 4.10 7.71 -15.80
C GLU A 277 4.00 7.00 -14.42
N ALA A 278 3.99 7.75 -13.33
CA ALA A 278 4.05 7.23 -11.97
C ALA A 278 2.89 6.29 -11.60
N THR A 279 1.73 6.42 -12.25
CA THR A 279 0.60 5.48 -12.09
C THR A 279 0.95 4.04 -12.48
N ARG A 280 1.91 3.86 -13.41
CA ARG A 280 2.26 2.56 -13.99
C ARG A 280 3.68 2.11 -13.72
N ARG A 281 4.63 3.04 -13.64
CA ARG A 281 6.04 2.72 -13.39
C ARG A 281 6.80 3.91 -12.83
N GLU A 282 7.56 3.65 -11.81
CA GLU A 282 8.53 4.57 -11.22
C GLU A 282 9.85 3.85 -10.96
N LEU A 283 10.96 4.54 -11.16
CA LEU A 283 12.27 4.15 -10.65
C LEU A 283 12.96 5.41 -10.17
N LYS A 284 13.02 5.58 -8.85
CA LYS A 284 13.50 6.80 -8.20
C LYS A 284 14.78 6.54 -7.43
N VAL A 285 15.68 7.50 -7.47
CA VAL A 285 16.86 7.57 -6.63
C VAL A 285 16.80 8.89 -5.86
N ALA A 286 16.82 8.82 -4.54
CA ALA A 286 16.81 10.02 -3.71
C ALA A 286 18.01 10.05 -2.77
N TYR A 287 18.64 11.21 -2.68
CA TYR A 287 19.72 11.49 -1.74
C TYR A 287 19.36 12.65 -0.84
N GLY A 288 19.59 12.51 0.45
CA GLY A 288 19.25 13.51 1.45
C GLY A 288 20.34 13.72 2.50
N LEU A 289 20.44 14.98 2.93
CA LEU A 289 21.25 15.38 4.06
C LEU A 289 20.36 15.82 5.19
N ARG A 290 20.70 15.47 6.43
CA ARG A 290 19.92 15.82 7.62
C ARG A 290 20.86 16.31 8.72
N TYR A 291 20.51 17.42 9.32
CA TYR A 291 20.98 17.82 10.62
C TYR A 291 19.98 17.33 11.66
N LEU A 292 20.45 16.72 12.75
CA LEU A 292 19.66 16.27 13.88
C LEU A 292 20.24 16.87 15.16
N TYR A 293 19.35 17.38 16.02
CA TYR A 293 19.67 17.69 17.40
C TYR A 293 18.79 16.79 18.27
N ASN A 294 19.41 15.94 19.07
CA ASN A 294 18.74 15.04 19.98
C ASN A 294 18.98 15.46 21.43
N ARG A 295 17.93 15.49 22.24
CA ARG A 295 17.97 15.54 23.67
C ARG A 295 17.25 14.30 24.21
N TYR A 296 17.90 13.56 25.07
CA TYR A 296 17.44 12.28 25.55
C TYR A 296 16.71 12.41 26.89
N LEU A 297 15.79 11.48 27.20
CA LEU A 297 15.12 11.39 28.50
C LEU A 297 16.03 10.80 29.56
N GLU A 298 16.80 9.77 29.19
CA GLU A 298 17.78 9.10 30.03
C GLU A 298 19.13 9.11 29.31
N GLU A 299 20.24 9.05 30.05
CA GLU A 299 21.59 8.92 29.47
C GLU A 299 21.68 7.70 28.56
N THR A 300 22.24 7.89 27.37
CA THR A 300 22.38 6.81 26.38
C THR A 300 23.56 5.90 26.73
N ILE A 301 23.61 4.71 26.07
CA ILE A 301 24.75 3.78 26.15
C ILE A 301 26.08 4.41 25.70
N TYR A 302 26.02 5.55 24.99
CA TYR A 302 27.19 6.36 24.57
C TYR A 302 27.45 7.53 25.49
N GLU A 303 26.88 7.53 26.73
CA GLU A 303 27.06 8.57 27.74
C GLU A 303 26.65 9.98 27.25
N LYS A 304 25.57 10.05 26.48
CA LYS A 304 25.02 11.28 25.96
C LYS A 304 23.66 11.58 26.58
N LEU A 305 23.42 12.85 26.93
CA LEU A 305 22.10 13.40 27.26
C LEU A 305 21.57 14.26 26.12
N GLU A 306 22.48 14.79 25.30
CA GLU A 306 22.17 15.54 24.09
C GLU A 306 23.31 15.43 23.08
N GLU A 307 22.98 15.56 21.80
CA GLU A 307 23.98 15.58 20.73
C GLU A 307 23.45 16.19 19.44
N SER A 308 24.39 16.70 18.65
CA SER A 308 24.13 17.20 17.28
C SER A 308 24.78 16.28 16.28
N LEU A 309 24.02 15.87 15.26
CA LEU A 309 24.42 14.84 14.32
C LEU A 309 24.15 15.30 12.88
N TYR A 310 25.00 14.87 11.97
CA TYR A 310 24.79 14.97 10.54
C TYR A 310 24.65 13.59 9.94
N ARG A 311 23.53 13.35 9.24
CA ARG A 311 23.19 12.07 8.64
C ARG A 311 22.95 12.25 7.14
N GLN A 312 23.44 11.32 6.36
CA GLN A 312 23.09 11.18 4.96
C GLN A 312 22.16 9.99 4.74
N THR A 313 21.33 10.09 3.73
CA THR A 313 20.40 9.03 3.33
C THR A 313 20.45 8.85 1.82
N LEU A 314 20.44 7.60 1.39
CA LEU A 314 20.28 7.24 -0.03
C LEU A 314 19.17 6.22 -0.13
N SER A 315 18.25 6.41 -1.06
CA SER A 315 17.21 5.42 -1.35
C SER A 315 17.05 5.21 -2.83
N VAL A 316 16.73 3.97 -3.19
CA VAL A 316 16.33 3.58 -4.54
C VAL A 316 15.02 2.85 -4.42
N SER A 317 14.01 3.27 -5.17
CA SER A 317 12.71 2.61 -5.19
C SER A 317 12.25 2.34 -6.61
N VAL A 318 11.67 1.16 -6.79
CA VAL A 318 11.00 0.72 -8.00
C VAL A 318 9.54 0.46 -7.66
N ASP A 319 8.63 1.01 -8.44
CA ASP A 319 7.22 0.67 -8.45
C ASP A 319 6.80 0.43 -9.91
N THR A 320 6.21 -0.74 -10.17
CA THR A 320 5.70 -1.03 -11.51
C THR A 320 4.46 -1.90 -11.43
N LYS A 321 3.44 -1.51 -12.19
CA LYS A 321 2.14 -2.17 -12.31
C LYS A 321 1.90 -2.51 -13.77
N GLN A 322 1.84 -3.80 -14.06
CA GLN A 322 1.81 -4.32 -15.40
C GLN A 322 0.80 -5.47 -15.52
N PRO A 323 0.37 -5.83 -16.74
CA PRO A 323 -0.53 -6.98 -16.93
C PRO A 323 0.00 -8.32 -16.38
N TRP A 324 1.26 -8.46 -16.09
CA TRP A 324 1.84 -9.66 -15.47
C TRP A 324 1.92 -9.59 -13.93
N GLY A 325 1.61 -8.45 -13.34
CA GLY A 325 1.60 -8.25 -11.89
C GLY A 325 2.18 -6.91 -11.45
N SER A 326 2.41 -6.76 -10.16
CA SER A 326 3.00 -5.58 -9.55
C SER A 326 4.28 -5.91 -8.80
N VAL A 327 5.22 -4.97 -8.84
CA VAL A 327 6.50 -5.01 -8.12
C VAL A 327 6.72 -3.67 -7.45
N TYR A 328 6.76 -3.68 -6.13
CA TYR A 328 7.27 -2.57 -5.35
C TYR A 328 8.50 -3.03 -4.59
N THR A 329 9.62 -2.34 -4.75
CA THR A 329 10.84 -2.60 -3.97
C THR A 329 11.52 -1.29 -3.63
N SER A 330 11.88 -1.12 -2.38
CA SER A 330 12.64 0.03 -1.89
C SER A 330 13.87 -0.45 -1.13
N ILE A 331 15.02 0.11 -1.48
CA ILE A 331 16.30 -0.08 -0.79
C ILE A 331 16.69 1.28 -0.23
N GLY A 332 16.86 1.36 1.09
CA GLY A 332 17.25 2.56 1.77
C GLY A 332 18.52 2.35 2.60
N GLY A 333 19.37 3.35 2.66
CA GLY A 333 20.51 3.36 3.54
C GLY A 333 20.70 4.73 4.17
N SER A 334 21.14 4.75 5.42
CA SER A 334 21.54 5.98 6.13
C SER A 334 22.80 5.73 6.94
N THR A 335 23.58 6.78 7.11
CA THR A 335 24.77 6.74 7.97
C THR A 335 25.10 8.14 8.48
N TYR A 336 25.78 8.20 9.62
CA TYR A 336 26.22 9.45 10.22
C TYR A 336 27.62 9.82 9.76
N PHE A 337 27.87 11.11 9.51
CA PHE A 337 29.18 11.58 9.02
C PHE A 337 30.30 11.45 10.03
N HIS A 338 29.99 11.50 11.34
CA HIS A 338 30.99 11.39 12.39
C HIS A 338 31.46 9.94 12.61
N ASP A 339 30.61 8.96 12.25
CA ASP A 339 30.91 7.53 12.38
C ASP A 339 30.10 6.71 11.39
N LEU A 340 30.72 6.31 10.29
CA LEU A 340 30.06 5.55 9.22
C LEU A 340 29.63 4.13 9.64
N SER A 341 30.17 3.62 10.77
CA SER A 341 29.74 2.34 11.34
C SER A 341 28.33 2.44 11.94
N LYS A 342 27.89 3.65 12.29
CA LYS A 342 26.52 3.93 12.72
C LYS A 342 25.64 4.10 11.48
N ASN A 343 25.13 2.99 11.02
CA ASN A 343 24.38 2.92 9.77
C ASN A 343 23.11 2.08 9.89
N ASN A 344 22.20 2.31 8.96
CA ASN A 344 20.98 1.55 8.81
C ASN A 344 20.82 1.24 7.32
N VAL A 345 20.51 -0.01 7.00
CA VAL A 345 20.17 -0.42 5.64
C VAL A 345 18.88 -1.21 5.69
N SER A 346 17.92 -0.83 4.87
CA SER A 346 16.64 -1.51 4.80
C SER A 346 16.29 -1.87 3.35
N VAL A 347 15.71 -3.05 3.18
CA VAL A 347 15.14 -3.51 1.92
C VAL A 347 13.70 -3.92 2.21
N SER A 348 12.76 -3.27 1.56
CA SER A 348 11.35 -3.67 1.60
C SER A 348 10.89 -4.04 0.20
N SER A 349 10.11 -5.11 0.08
CA SER A 349 9.60 -5.56 -1.20
C SER A 349 8.19 -6.10 -1.05
N ARG A 350 7.35 -5.80 -2.05
CA ARG A 350 6.03 -6.39 -2.26
C ARG A 350 5.94 -6.77 -3.74
N LEU A 351 5.77 -8.06 -3.99
CA LEU A 351 5.64 -8.62 -5.32
C LEU A 351 4.31 -9.37 -5.42
N SER A 352 3.60 -9.16 -6.50
CA SER A 352 2.43 -9.96 -6.87
C SER A 352 2.57 -10.30 -8.35
N LEU A 353 2.95 -11.54 -8.66
CA LEU A 353 3.33 -11.96 -10.00
C LEU A 353 2.42 -13.10 -10.48
N GLN A 354 1.90 -12.98 -11.67
CA GLN A 354 1.25 -14.09 -12.37
C GLN A 354 2.29 -14.89 -13.14
N LEU A 355 2.68 -16.05 -12.62
CA LEU A 355 3.74 -16.88 -13.21
C LEU A 355 3.29 -17.59 -14.49
N VAL A 356 2.15 -18.27 -14.39
CA VAL A 356 1.49 -18.93 -15.53
C VAL A 356 -0.03 -18.85 -15.29
N ARG A 357 -0.81 -19.39 -16.22
CA ARG A 357 -2.27 -19.42 -16.13
C ARG A 357 -2.74 -19.98 -14.77
N GLY A 358 -3.52 -19.20 -14.07
CA GLY A 358 -4.10 -19.54 -12.78
C GLY A 358 -3.10 -19.56 -11.60
N LEU A 359 -1.79 -19.50 -11.83
CA LEU A 359 -0.76 -19.55 -10.78
C LEU A 359 -0.19 -18.17 -10.51
N SER A 360 -0.39 -17.66 -9.31
CA SER A 360 0.20 -16.41 -8.83
C SER A 360 1.18 -16.65 -7.68
N PHE A 361 2.17 -15.79 -7.62
CA PHE A 361 3.19 -15.74 -6.56
C PHE A 361 3.12 -14.39 -5.87
N ASN A 362 3.05 -14.41 -4.55
CA ASN A 362 3.06 -13.20 -3.72
C ASN A 362 4.22 -13.28 -2.75
N LEU A 363 4.96 -12.18 -2.65
CA LEU A 363 6.02 -11.98 -1.67
C LEU A 363 5.84 -10.61 -1.03
N GLN A 364 5.86 -10.57 0.27
CA GLN A 364 6.00 -9.34 1.04
C GLN A 364 7.11 -9.53 2.05
N GLY A 365 8.05 -8.60 2.12
CA GLY A 365 9.18 -8.73 3.01
C GLY A 365 9.84 -7.42 3.38
N LEU A 366 10.48 -7.43 4.54
CA LEU A 366 11.34 -6.38 5.05
C LEU A 366 12.58 -7.03 5.65
N VAL A 367 13.75 -6.54 5.29
CA VAL A 367 15.01 -6.82 5.97
C VAL A 367 15.65 -5.49 6.33
N GLN A 368 16.05 -5.35 7.58
CA GLN A 368 16.71 -4.16 8.08
C GLN A 368 17.94 -4.56 8.89
N LEU A 369 19.08 -3.97 8.57
CA LEU A 369 20.30 -4.01 9.34
C LEU A 369 20.43 -2.67 10.04
N GLN A 370 20.57 -2.69 11.37
CA GLN A 370 20.49 -1.50 12.21
C GLN A 370 21.69 -1.43 13.15
N HIS A 371 22.56 -0.47 12.93
CA HIS A 371 23.72 -0.20 13.77
C HIS A 371 23.71 1.26 14.28
N ASP A 372 22.59 1.96 14.12
CA ASP A 372 22.43 3.38 14.37
C ASP A 372 21.49 3.70 15.55
N GLN A 373 21.31 2.74 16.48
CA GLN A 373 20.52 2.93 17.71
C GLN A 373 21.29 3.79 18.74
N LEU A 374 21.36 5.10 18.50
CA LEU A 374 22.10 6.04 19.36
C LEU A 374 21.35 6.39 20.64
N ALA A 375 20.03 6.26 20.65
CA ALA A 375 19.18 6.68 21.75
C ALA A 375 18.98 5.63 22.86
N LEU A 376 19.55 4.43 22.74
CA LEU A 376 19.37 3.37 23.72
C LEU A 376 19.81 3.82 25.12
N PRO A 377 18.95 3.67 26.16
CA PRO A 377 19.27 4.10 27.52
C PRO A 377 20.35 3.20 28.15
N LYS A 378 21.29 3.82 28.88
CA LYS A 378 22.44 3.17 29.54
C LYS A 378 22.01 2.25 30.67
N ARG A 379 20.92 2.55 31.36
CA ARG A 379 20.43 1.82 32.53
C ARG A 379 20.21 0.32 32.27
N GLY A 380 20.05 -0.09 31.03
CA GLY A 380 19.55 -1.42 30.69
C GLY A 380 18.05 -1.58 30.98
N MET A 381 17.53 -2.75 30.65
CA MET A 381 16.10 -3.06 30.83
C MET A 381 15.92 -4.17 31.85
N THR A 382 14.82 -4.09 32.62
CA THR A 382 14.39 -5.21 33.47
C THR A 382 13.85 -6.35 32.60
N PRO A 383 13.81 -7.61 33.09
CA PRO A 383 13.19 -8.72 32.37
C PRO A 383 11.76 -8.44 31.95
N GLU A 384 11.00 -7.72 32.76
CA GLU A 384 9.59 -7.34 32.50
C GLU A 384 9.52 -6.31 31.37
N GLU A 385 10.40 -5.29 31.38
CA GLU A 385 10.48 -4.28 30.29
C GLU A 385 10.84 -4.94 28.95
N ILE A 386 11.71 -5.95 28.95
CA ILE A 386 12.08 -6.72 27.76
C ILE A 386 10.87 -7.54 27.26
N LEU A 387 10.22 -8.30 28.14
CA LEU A 387 9.09 -9.15 27.76
C LEU A 387 7.90 -8.35 27.23
N LEU A 388 7.67 -7.17 27.79
CA LEU A 388 6.55 -6.30 27.41
C LEU A 388 6.90 -5.33 26.28
N GLN A 389 8.14 -5.32 25.81
CA GLN A 389 8.64 -4.43 24.73
C GLN A 389 8.35 -2.94 24.99
N ILE A 390 8.51 -2.51 26.22
CA ILE A 390 8.16 -1.16 26.70
C ILE A 390 9.12 -0.10 26.18
N LYS A 391 10.38 -0.48 25.97
CA LYS A 391 11.46 0.35 25.44
C LYS A 391 12.08 -0.28 24.20
N GLU A 392 12.74 0.54 23.42
CA GLU A 392 13.47 0.06 22.25
C GLU A 392 14.58 -0.92 22.66
N LEU A 393 14.55 -2.10 22.04
CA LEU A 393 15.54 -3.15 22.27
C LEU A 393 16.74 -2.97 21.36
N SER A 394 17.95 -3.21 21.87
CA SER A 394 19.14 -3.32 21.04
C SER A 394 18.99 -4.48 20.07
N SER A 395 18.98 -4.19 18.78
CA SER A 395 18.86 -5.16 17.71
C SER A 395 19.76 -4.79 16.54
N GLN A 396 20.54 -5.75 16.05
CA GLN A 396 21.40 -5.54 14.88
C GLN A 396 20.65 -5.79 13.56
N TYR A 397 19.55 -6.52 13.60
CA TYR A 397 18.73 -6.79 12.42
C TYR A 397 17.27 -7.03 12.79
N ARG A 398 16.44 -6.77 11.83
CA ARG A 398 15.00 -7.10 11.84
C ARG A 398 14.63 -7.65 10.47
N TYR A 399 13.82 -8.69 10.44
CA TYR A 399 13.26 -9.18 9.18
C TYR A 399 11.80 -9.61 9.36
N TYR A 400 11.09 -9.54 8.26
CA TYR A 400 9.75 -10.08 8.08
C TYR A 400 9.65 -10.59 6.66
N ALA A 401 9.07 -11.76 6.45
CA ALA A 401 8.78 -12.30 5.13
C ALA A 401 7.47 -13.07 5.14
N SER A 402 6.63 -12.82 4.14
CA SER A 402 5.42 -13.58 3.84
C SER A 402 5.50 -14.02 2.38
N ILE A 403 5.39 -15.31 2.12
CA ILE A 403 5.51 -15.90 0.79
C ILE A 403 4.26 -16.72 0.54
N GLY A 404 3.60 -16.49 -0.59
CA GLY A 404 2.39 -17.19 -0.98
C GLY A 404 2.42 -17.66 -2.44
N LEU A 405 1.87 -18.82 -2.68
CA LEU A 405 1.49 -19.32 -4.00
C LEU A 405 0.00 -19.56 -3.99
N SER A 406 -0.70 -19.07 -5.00
CA SER A 406 -2.12 -19.31 -5.20
C SER A 406 -2.34 -19.90 -6.58
N TYR A 407 -3.08 -21.01 -6.63
CA TYR A 407 -3.43 -21.64 -7.89
C TYR A 407 -4.94 -21.76 -8.02
N SER A 408 -5.51 -21.01 -8.96
CA SER A 408 -6.93 -21.01 -9.27
C SER A 408 -7.18 -21.82 -10.55
N PHE A 409 -8.06 -22.79 -10.49
CA PHE A 409 -8.43 -23.63 -11.62
C PHE A 409 -9.94 -23.94 -11.58
N GLY A 410 -10.49 -24.35 -12.71
CA GLY A 410 -11.91 -24.69 -12.82
C GLY A 410 -12.61 -23.96 -13.95
N SER A 411 -13.81 -23.43 -13.70
CA SER A 411 -14.58 -22.67 -14.70
C SER A 411 -13.77 -21.46 -15.21
N LEU A 412 -13.87 -21.20 -16.50
CA LEU A 412 -13.16 -20.09 -17.15
C LEU A 412 -13.88 -18.75 -17.02
N PHE A 413 -15.18 -18.80 -16.76
CA PHE A 413 -16.04 -17.62 -16.68
C PHE A 413 -16.96 -17.70 -15.47
N SER A 414 -17.20 -16.56 -14.84
CA SER A 414 -18.13 -16.43 -13.72
C SER A 414 -18.79 -15.06 -13.78
N SER A 415 -20.03 -15.05 -14.28
CA SER A 415 -20.86 -13.83 -14.35
C SER A 415 -22.05 -13.88 -13.38
N VAL A 416 -22.20 -14.96 -12.62
CA VAL A 416 -23.30 -15.13 -11.66
C VAL A 416 -22.88 -14.60 -10.30
N VAL A 417 -23.70 -13.70 -9.74
CA VAL A 417 -23.57 -13.19 -8.37
C VAL A 417 -24.56 -13.91 -7.46
N ASN A 418 -24.09 -14.43 -6.35
CA ASN A 418 -24.93 -15.03 -5.33
C ASN A 418 -24.34 -14.76 -3.94
N THR A 419 -24.90 -13.78 -3.27
CA THR A 419 -24.47 -13.28 -1.94
C THR A 419 -25.20 -13.96 -0.77
N ARG A 420 -25.82 -15.13 -1.00
CA ARG A 420 -26.52 -15.83 0.07
C ARG A 420 -25.51 -16.46 1.04
N PHE A 421 -25.68 -16.18 2.32
CA PHE A 421 -24.79 -16.61 3.41
C PHE A 421 -23.37 -16.01 3.37
N GLU A 422 -23.22 -14.82 2.81
CA GLU A 422 -22.00 -13.98 2.94
C GLU A 422 -22.13 -13.00 4.11
#